data_bd2555623a4729f4c9f6354d676bd9b5
#
_entry.id   bd2555623a4729f4c9f6354d676bd9b5
#
_cell.length_a   1.000
_cell.length_b   1.000
_cell.length_c   1.000
_cell.angle_alpha   90.00
_cell.angle_beta   90.00
_cell.angle_gamma   90.00
#
_symmetry.space_group_name_H-M   'P 1'
#
loop_
_entity.id
_entity.type
_entity.pdbx_description
1 polymer ?
#
loop_
_entity_poly.entity_id
_entity_poly.type
_entity_poly.pdbx_seq_one_letter_code
_entity_poly.pdbx_strand_id
1 'polypeptide(L)'
;SGKKEDGQSSGKDLKIMFTVSDGSDTFRATLAEAAKNAAEEAGYTIDIQDAAGSSETQMNQIKNAKDADVIICALCDAGTAQQMEALAGDKPIVFINSCPEEEYLQKNKYVYVGSDEAVAGNLQAEYVLDKYASKDSLNIVLLKGESTHSATKGRTKANKATLEASGKTIHYVYEDYADWS
;
A
#
# COMPACT_ATOMS: atom_id res chain seq x y z
N SER A 1 2.01 48.35 -13.09
CA SER A 1 1.19 47.20 -12.82
C SER A 1 2.07 45.99 -12.51
N GLY A 2 2.37 45.84 -11.23
CA GLY A 2 3.13 44.69 -10.74
C GLY A 2 2.23 43.48 -10.53
N LYS A 3 2.51 42.41 -11.22
CA LYS A 3 1.98 41.08 -10.88
C LYS A 3 2.66 40.65 -9.57
N LYS A 4 1.88 40.46 -8.53
CA LYS A 4 2.30 39.69 -7.36
C LYS A 4 2.40 38.24 -7.81
N GLU A 5 3.60 37.71 -7.82
CA GLU A 5 3.81 36.26 -7.84
C GLU A 5 3.33 35.75 -6.48
N ASP A 6 2.32 34.89 -6.50
CA ASP A 6 1.89 34.15 -5.33
C ASP A 6 3.08 33.31 -4.84
N GLY A 7 3.54 33.64 -3.66
CA GLY A 7 4.64 32.96 -3.02
C GLY A 7 4.31 31.49 -2.84
N GLN A 8 5.03 30.63 -3.55
CA GLN A 8 5.08 29.21 -3.31
C GLN A 8 5.53 29.04 -1.86
N SER A 9 4.61 28.62 -0.99
CA SER A 9 4.91 28.25 0.40
C SER A 9 6.13 27.33 0.39
N SER A 10 7.22 27.77 1.02
CA SER A 10 8.40 26.92 1.14
C SER A 10 7.98 25.69 1.94
N GLY A 11 8.09 24.46 1.37
CA GLY A 11 7.68 23.20 1.97
C GLY A 11 8.36 22.86 3.31
N LYS A 12 9.23 23.73 3.83
CA LYS A 12 9.99 23.58 5.09
C LYS A 12 9.12 23.49 6.35
N ASP A 13 7.89 24.02 6.29
CA ASP A 13 6.98 24.01 7.44
C ASP A 13 5.92 22.90 7.38
N LEU A 14 5.97 22.02 6.36
CA LEU A 14 5.03 20.94 6.22
C LEU A 14 5.23 19.87 7.30
N LYS A 15 4.16 19.58 8.04
CA LYS A 15 4.14 18.57 9.09
C LYS A 15 3.40 17.34 8.61
N ILE A 16 4.08 16.21 8.63
CA ILE A 16 3.54 14.90 8.19
C ILE A 16 3.36 14.02 9.43
N MET A 17 2.20 13.37 9.54
CA MET A 17 2.04 12.21 10.40
C MET A 17 1.97 10.98 9.53
N PHE A 18 2.86 10.01 9.76
CA PHE A 18 2.86 8.73 9.08
C PHE A 18 2.47 7.62 10.06
N THR A 19 1.36 6.94 9.78
CA THR A 19 0.95 5.75 10.50
C THR A 19 1.28 4.51 9.69
N VAL A 20 2.20 3.70 10.23
CA VAL A 20 2.62 2.43 9.64
C VAL A 20 1.82 1.28 10.26
N SER A 21 1.34 0.37 9.43
CA SER A 21 0.46 -0.72 9.88
C SER A 21 1.12 -1.64 10.91
N ASP A 22 2.38 -2.02 10.70
CA ASP A 22 3.15 -2.85 11.63
C ASP A 22 4.64 -2.60 11.44
N GLY A 23 5.23 -1.85 12.37
CA GLY A 23 6.65 -1.51 12.34
C GLY A 23 7.60 -2.67 12.66
N SER A 24 7.08 -3.81 13.13
CA SER A 24 7.87 -5.02 13.34
C SER A 24 8.13 -5.80 12.04
N ASP A 25 7.35 -5.57 11.01
CA ASP A 25 7.56 -6.12 9.68
C ASP A 25 8.73 -5.43 8.97
N THR A 26 9.70 -6.20 8.48
CA THR A 26 10.94 -5.68 7.89
C THR A 26 10.68 -4.78 6.68
N PHE A 27 9.76 -5.16 5.79
CA PHE A 27 9.44 -4.37 4.62
C PHE A 27 8.79 -3.03 5.01
N ARG A 28 7.82 -3.05 5.91
CA ARG A 28 7.10 -1.86 6.36
C ARG A 28 8.02 -0.92 7.16
N ALA A 29 8.94 -1.48 7.96
CA ALA A 29 9.97 -0.69 8.65
C ALA A 29 10.91 0.02 7.66
N THR A 30 11.33 -0.68 6.61
CA THR A 30 12.16 -0.10 5.54
C THR A 30 11.42 1.01 4.79
N LEU A 31 10.14 0.82 4.52
CA LEU A 31 9.29 1.83 3.89
C LEU A 31 9.15 3.09 4.76
N ALA A 32 8.97 2.90 6.07
CA ALA A 32 8.89 4.01 7.03
C ALA A 32 10.22 4.79 7.11
N GLU A 33 11.34 4.11 7.13
CA GLU A 33 12.66 4.75 7.12
C GLU A 33 12.92 5.52 5.82
N ALA A 34 12.54 4.97 4.67
CA ALA A 34 12.64 5.66 3.39
C ALA A 34 11.79 6.94 3.35
N ALA A 35 10.57 6.88 3.87
CA ALA A 35 9.69 8.04 3.96
C ALA A 35 10.26 9.11 4.89
N LYS A 36 10.83 8.71 6.03
CA LYS A 36 11.50 9.62 6.96
C LYS A 36 12.66 10.35 6.29
N ASN A 37 13.54 9.61 5.63
CA ASN A 37 14.70 10.19 4.96
C ASN A 37 14.28 11.17 3.85
N ALA A 38 13.29 10.80 3.04
CA ALA A 38 12.78 11.67 1.98
C ALA A 38 12.13 12.95 2.53
N ALA A 39 11.37 12.85 3.61
CA ALA A 39 10.75 14.01 4.27
C ALA A 39 11.81 14.97 4.85
N GLU A 40 12.80 14.44 5.54
CA GLU A 40 13.91 15.21 6.12
C GLU A 40 14.75 15.92 5.03
N GLU A 41 15.04 15.21 3.95
CA GLU A 41 15.75 15.76 2.79
C GLU A 41 14.97 16.92 2.15
N ALA A 42 13.63 16.77 2.07
CA ALA A 42 12.74 17.83 1.58
C ALA A 42 12.55 18.99 2.57
N GLY A 43 13.06 18.88 3.79
CA GLY A 43 12.91 19.88 4.85
C GLY A 43 11.56 19.83 5.57
N TYR A 44 10.86 18.71 5.52
CA TYR A 44 9.58 18.49 6.20
C TYR A 44 9.80 17.89 7.60
N THR A 45 8.84 18.15 8.49
CA THR A 45 8.76 17.45 9.77
C THR A 45 7.89 16.21 9.61
N ILE A 46 8.36 15.06 10.07
CA ILE A 46 7.61 13.80 10.01
C ILE A 46 7.60 13.12 11.37
N ASP A 47 6.39 12.75 11.80
CA ASP A 47 6.14 11.92 12.99
C ASP A 47 5.65 10.55 12.54
N ILE A 48 6.42 9.51 12.84
CA ILE A 48 6.09 8.12 12.47
C ILE A 48 5.53 7.41 13.68
N GLN A 49 4.32 6.87 13.52
CA GLN A 49 3.62 6.12 14.55
C GLN A 49 3.34 4.70 14.07
N ASP A 50 3.62 3.73 14.93
CA ASP A 50 3.39 2.31 14.67
C ASP A 50 2.00 1.91 15.18
N ALA A 51 1.14 1.41 14.29
CA ALA A 51 -0.18 0.91 14.67
C ALA A 51 -0.14 -0.52 15.23
N ALA A 52 1.01 -1.20 15.14
CA ALA A 52 1.22 -2.55 15.67
C ALA A 52 0.14 -3.57 15.25
N GLY A 53 -0.33 -3.47 14.00
CA GLY A 53 -1.35 -4.36 13.44
C GLY A 53 -2.79 -4.05 13.85
N SER A 54 -3.02 -2.98 14.61
CA SER A 54 -4.34 -2.61 15.13
C SER A 54 -4.97 -1.46 14.35
N SER A 55 -6.08 -1.72 13.66
CA SER A 55 -6.86 -0.69 12.99
C SER A 55 -7.43 0.33 13.97
N GLU A 56 -7.81 -0.09 15.17
CA GLU A 56 -8.29 0.82 16.23
C GLU A 56 -7.18 1.80 16.66
N THR A 57 -5.97 1.29 16.90
CA THR A 57 -4.81 2.14 17.18
C THR A 57 -4.55 3.12 16.05
N GLN A 58 -4.61 2.66 14.81
CA GLN A 58 -4.41 3.50 13.63
C GLN A 58 -5.47 4.61 13.52
N MET A 59 -6.73 4.29 13.78
CA MET A 59 -7.83 5.27 13.84
C MET A 59 -7.55 6.35 14.89
N ASN A 60 -7.10 5.95 16.09
CA ASN A 60 -6.76 6.89 17.15
C ASN A 60 -5.57 7.78 16.79
N GLN A 61 -4.57 7.23 16.11
CA GLN A 61 -3.42 8.00 15.62
C GLN A 61 -3.85 9.09 14.64
N ILE A 62 -4.70 8.74 13.68
CA ILE A 62 -5.23 9.71 12.71
C ILE A 62 -6.12 10.76 13.39
N LYS A 63 -7.03 10.33 14.26
CA LYS A 63 -7.90 11.23 15.01
C LYS A 63 -7.11 12.25 15.84
N ASN A 64 -5.98 11.84 16.40
CA ASN A 64 -5.14 12.68 17.26
C ASN A 64 -4.07 13.50 16.49
N ALA A 65 -3.95 13.32 15.19
CA ALA A 65 -2.98 14.01 14.34
C ALA A 65 -3.39 15.46 14.03
N LYS A 66 -3.76 16.23 15.04
CA LYS A 66 -4.32 17.60 14.87
C LYS A 66 -3.32 18.59 14.30
N ASP A 67 -2.04 18.40 14.60
CA ASP A 67 -0.97 19.30 14.17
C ASP A 67 -0.39 18.94 12.79
N ALA A 68 -0.79 17.80 12.22
CA ALA A 68 -0.33 17.39 10.90
C ALA A 68 -1.06 18.15 9.79
N ASP A 69 -0.33 18.50 8.75
CA ASP A 69 -0.88 19.07 7.51
C ASP A 69 -1.33 17.98 6.54
N VAL A 70 -0.66 16.83 6.56
CA VAL A 70 -0.93 15.69 5.72
C VAL A 70 -0.66 14.39 6.47
N ILE A 71 -1.42 13.36 6.14
CA ILE A 71 -1.29 12.02 6.70
C ILE A 71 -0.76 11.08 5.62
N ILE A 72 0.26 10.29 5.94
CA ILE A 72 0.65 9.11 5.17
C ILE A 72 0.12 7.89 5.92
N CYS A 73 -0.60 7.03 5.25
CA CYS A 73 -1.25 5.88 5.87
C CYS A 73 -0.93 4.59 5.12
N ALA A 74 -0.18 3.70 5.77
CA ALA A 74 -0.09 2.29 5.39
C ALA A 74 -1.15 1.52 6.17
N LEU A 75 -2.29 1.25 5.56
CA LEU A 75 -3.46 0.68 6.24
C LEU A 75 -3.17 -0.69 6.87
N CYS A 76 -3.58 -0.88 8.12
CA CYS A 76 -3.66 -2.20 8.75
C CYS A 76 -4.66 -3.10 8.02
N ASP A 77 -5.80 -2.54 7.66
CA ASP A 77 -6.86 -3.17 6.90
C ASP A 77 -7.39 -2.19 5.85
N ALA A 78 -7.27 -2.54 4.58
CA ALA A 78 -7.74 -1.71 3.48
C ALA A 78 -9.25 -1.41 3.55
N GLY A 79 -10.03 -2.27 4.18
CA GLY A 79 -11.46 -2.07 4.41
C GLY A 79 -11.80 -0.90 5.35
N THR A 80 -10.82 -0.33 6.06
CA THR A 80 -11.02 0.80 6.99
C THR A 80 -10.74 2.16 6.37
N ALA A 81 -10.46 2.26 5.08
CA ALA A 81 -10.10 3.51 4.44
C ALA A 81 -11.13 4.62 4.66
N GLN A 82 -12.41 4.31 4.54
CA GLN A 82 -13.49 5.28 4.74
C GLN A 82 -13.48 5.88 6.15
N GLN A 83 -13.25 5.06 7.17
CA GLN A 83 -13.16 5.52 8.56
C GLN A 83 -11.94 6.41 8.78
N MET A 84 -10.80 6.07 8.18
CA MET A 84 -9.58 6.88 8.25
C MET A 84 -9.80 8.26 7.62
N GLU A 85 -10.45 8.31 6.47
CA GLU A 85 -10.79 9.55 5.78
C GLU A 85 -11.72 10.44 6.61
N ALA A 86 -12.74 9.85 7.22
CA ALA A 86 -13.65 10.57 8.12
C ALA A 86 -12.93 11.15 9.34
N LEU A 87 -12.01 10.39 9.94
CA LEU A 87 -11.24 10.81 11.11
C LEU A 87 -10.17 11.87 10.78
N ALA A 88 -9.66 11.88 9.57
CA ALA A 88 -8.69 12.86 9.10
C ALA A 88 -9.30 14.27 8.92
N GLY A 89 -10.62 14.40 8.83
CA GLY A 89 -11.28 15.68 8.59
C GLY A 89 -10.89 16.27 7.22
N ASP A 90 -10.36 17.48 7.24
CA ASP A 90 -9.95 18.18 6.01
C ASP A 90 -8.53 17.81 5.53
N LYS A 91 -7.79 17.01 6.29
CA LYS A 91 -6.43 16.65 5.94
C LYS A 91 -6.39 15.67 4.79
N PRO A 92 -5.53 15.88 3.79
CA PRO A 92 -5.28 14.89 2.75
C PRO A 92 -4.59 13.65 3.33
N ILE A 93 -4.87 12.50 2.72
CA ILE A 93 -4.22 11.24 3.05
C ILE A 93 -3.52 10.70 1.80
N VAL A 94 -2.25 10.35 1.97
CA VAL A 94 -1.49 9.55 1.00
C VAL A 94 -1.46 8.12 1.51
N PHE A 95 -2.27 7.25 0.91
CA PHE A 95 -2.22 5.82 1.19
C PHE A 95 -1.02 5.19 0.51
N ILE A 96 -0.35 4.30 1.19
CA ILE A 96 0.79 3.54 0.67
C ILE A 96 0.67 2.07 1.04
N ASN A 97 1.40 1.20 0.35
CA ASN A 97 1.50 -0.24 0.58
C ASN A 97 0.21 -1.03 0.28
N SER A 98 -0.93 -0.67 0.83
CA SER A 98 -2.23 -1.28 0.52
C SER A 98 -3.18 -0.23 -0.05
N CYS A 99 -3.63 -0.43 -1.29
CA CYS A 99 -4.52 0.49 -1.99
C CYS A 99 -5.96 0.32 -1.50
N PRO A 100 -6.63 1.40 -1.07
CA PRO A 100 -8.06 1.38 -0.84
C PRO A 100 -8.86 1.04 -2.10
N GLU A 101 -10.13 0.66 -1.94
CA GLU A 101 -11.06 0.59 -3.06
C GLU A 101 -11.15 1.96 -3.76
N GLU A 102 -11.32 1.94 -5.08
CA GLU A 102 -11.27 3.15 -5.92
C GLU A 102 -12.25 4.24 -5.47
N GLU A 103 -13.41 3.85 -4.95
CA GLU A 103 -14.44 4.78 -4.45
C GLU A 103 -13.95 5.67 -3.29
N TYR A 104 -12.90 5.24 -2.56
CA TYR A 104 -12.29 5.99 -1.46
C TYR A 104 -11.06 6.81 -1.89
N LEU A 105 -10.75 6.84 -3.18
CA LEU A 105 -9.71 7.69 -3.74
C LEU A 105 -10.33 8.96 -4.34
N GLN A 106 -9.72 10.09 -4.07
CA GLN A 106 -10.15 11.38 -4.56
C GLN A 106 -8.94 12.21 -4.96
N LYS A 107 -8.90 12.67 -6.20
CA LYS A 107 -7.82 13.51 -6.70
C LYS A 107 -7.55 14.69 -5.76
N ASN A 108 -6.28 14.91 -5.45
CA ASN A 108 -5.77 15.98 -4.57
C ASN A 108 -6.20 15.88 -3.10
N LYS A 109 -6.86 14.82 -2.68
CA LYS A 109 -7.27 14.65 -1.28
C LYS A 109 -6.91 13.28 -0.71
N TYR A 110 -7.35 12.21 -1.39
CA TYR A 110 -7.06 10.83 -0.99
C TYR A 110 -6.40 10.11 -2.15
N VAL A 111 -5.11 9.95 -2.08
CA VAL A 111 -4.32 9.38 -3.18
C VAL A 111 -3.59 8.12 -2.73
N TYR A 112 -3.27 7.26 -3.68
CA TYR A 112 -2.46 6.08 -3.45
C TYR A 112 -1.15 6.18 -4.20
N VAL A 113 -0.07 5.84 -3.51
CA VAL A 113 1.27 5.66 -4.09
C VAL A 113 1.75 4.25 -3.80
N GLY A 114 2.02 3.50 -4.84
CA GLY A 114 2.46 2.12 -4.72
C GLY A 114 2.77 1.47 -6.06
N SER A 115 3.11 0.18 -6.01
CA SER A 115 3.40 -0.62 -7.19
C SER A 115 2.12 -1.13 -7.86
N ASP A 116 2.21 -1.41 -9.17
CA ASP A 116 1.20 -2.17 -9.88
C ASP A 116 1.35 -3.67 -9.54
N GLU A 117 0.47 -4.18 -8.72
CA GLU A 117 0.53 -5.55 -8.22
C GLU A 117 0.27 -6.60 -9.32
N ALA A 118 -0.39 -6.22 -10.41
CA ALA A 118 -0.56 -7.10 -11.57
C ALA A 118 0.79 -7.43 -12.22
N VAL A 119 1.71 -6.49 -12.27
CA VAL A 119 3.07 -6.73 -12.80
C VAL A 119 3.78 -7.80 -11.99
N ALA A 120 3.72 -7.74 -10.66
CA ALA A 120 4.34 -8.74 -9.79
C ALA A 120 3.72 -10.14 -9.99
N GLY A 121 2.40 -10.22 -10.06
CA GLY A 121 1.70 -11.47 -10.31
C GLY A 121 2.04 -12.09 -11.67
N ASN A 122 2.11 -11.28 -12.72
CA ASN A 122 2.52 -11.71 -14.05
C ASN A 122 3.95 -12.25 -14.07
N LEU A 123 4.89 -11.55 -13.44
CA LEU A 123 6.29 -11.98 -13.39
C LEU A 123 6.46 -13.29 -12.63
N GLN A 124 5.72 -13.51 -11.55
CA GLN A 124 5.72 -14.78 -10.83
C GLN A 124 5.27 -15.93 -11.72
N ALA A 125 4.17 -15.74 -12.45
CA ALA A 125 3.64 -16.75 -13.36
C ALA A 125 4.59 -17.02 -14.55
N GLU A 126 5.12 -15.98 -15.15
CA GLU A 126 6.08 -16.07 -16.26
C GLU A 126 7.33 -16.85 -15.86
N TYR A 127 7.86 -16.61 -14.66
CA TYR A 127 8.99 -17.36 -14.14
C TYR A 127 8.70 -18.87 -14.03
N VAL A 128 7.53 -19.23 -13.49
CA VAL A 128 7.11 -20.63 -13.38
C VAL A 128 6.93 -21.25 -14.75
N LEU A 129 6.28 -20.56 -15.68
CA LEU A 129 6.04 -21.04 -17.03
C LEU A 129 7.34 -21.24 -17.82
N ASP A 130 8.31 -20.36 -17.66
CA ASP A 130 9.62 -20.49 -18.27
C ASP A 130 10.39 -21.69 -17.70
N LYS A 131 10.45 -21.79 -16.38
CA LYS A 131 11.16 -22.87 -15.69
C LYS A 131 10.60 -24.26 -16.04
N TYR A 132 9.30 -24.37 -16.21
CA TYR A 132 8.60 -25.62 -16.51
C TYR A 132 8.02 -25.64 -17.93
N ALA A 133 8.71 -25.02 -18.87
CA ALA A 133 8.26 -24.88 -20.26
C ALA A 133 7.92 -26.21 -20.93
N SER A 134 8.63 -27.30 -20.61
CA SER A 134 8.43 -28.63 -21.16
C SER A 134 7.25 -29.42 -20.55
N LYS A 135 6.63 -28.92 -19.49
CA LYS A 135 5.50 -29.58 -18.83
C LYS A 135 4.18 -29.14 -19.42
N ASP A 136 3.28 -30.07 -19.71
CA ASP A 136 1.93 -29.76 -20.19
C ASP A 136 0.95 -29.45 -19.05
N SER A 137 1.29 -29.88 -17.85
CA SER A 137 0.47 -29.74 -16.65
C SER A 137 1.32 -29.29 -15.47
N LEU A 138 0.78 -28.39 -14.66
CA LEU A 138 1.42 -27.86 -13.45
C LEU A 138 0.52 -28.06 -12.23
N ASN A 139 1.12 -28.50 -11.13
CA ASN A 139 0.49 -28.52 -9.82
C ASN A 139 1.01 -27.30 -9.04
N ILE A 140 0.10 -26.44 -8.68
CA ILE A 140 0.40 -25.14 -8.04
C ILE A 140 -0.05 -25.14 -6.58
N VAL A 141 0.84 -24.74 -5.70
CA VAL A 141 0.53 -24.29 -4.33
C VAL A 141 0.55 -22.77 -4.32
N LEU A 142 -0.54 -22.16 -3.93
CA LEU A 142 -0.68 -20.71 -3.88
C LEU A 142 -0.86 -20.24 -2.45
N LEU A 143 0.17 -19.64 -1.88
CA LEU A 143 0.12 -19.00 -0.57
C LEU A 143 -0.12 -17.51 -0.77
N LYS A 144 -1.23 -17.03 -0.22
CA LYS A 144 -1.68 -15.64 -0.37
C LYS A 144 -1.41 -14.84 0.91
N GLY A 145 -1.22 -13.54 0.78
CA GLY A 145 -1.15 -12.62 1.91
C GLY A 145 -2.52 -12.39 2.56
N GLU A 146 -2.69 -11.29 3.27
CA GLU A 146 -3.97 -10.92 3.88
C GLU A 146 -5.06 -10.72 2.83
N SER A 147 -6.29 -11.17 3.10
CA SER A 147 -7.39 -11.18 2.13
C SER A 147 -7.82 -9.80 1.66
N THR A 148 -7.69 -8.76 2.49
CA THR A 148 -8.08 -7.39 2.17
C THR A 148 -6.98 -6.57 1.51
N HIS A 149 -5.74 -7.05 1.55
CA HIS A 149 -4.58 -6.34 1.02
C HIS A 149 -4.59 -6.28 -0.50
N SER A 150 -4.35 -5.10 -1.09
CA SER A 150 -4.35 -4.92 -2.55
C SER A 150 -3.30 -5.75 -3.27
N ALA A 151 -2.13 -5.98 -2.65
CA ALA A 151 -1.09 -6.85 -3.20
C ALA A 151 -1.57 -8.29 -3.32
N THR A 152 -2.26 -8.82 -2.31
CA THR A 152 -2.85 -10.17 -2.35
C THR A 152 -3.84 -10.30 -3.49
N LYS A 153 -4.77 -9.37 -3.60
CA LYS A 153 -5.81 -9.38 -4.65
C LYS A 153 -5.19 -9.25 -6.05
N GLY A 154 -4.36 -8.25 -6.25
CA GLY A 154 -3.78 -7.94 -7.55
C GLY A 154 -2.80 -9.00 -8.04
N ARG A 155 -1.88 -9.46 -7.20
CA ARG A 155 -0.91 -10.52 -7.54
C ARG A 155 -1.61 -11.84 -7.82
N THR A 156 -2.56 -12.23 -6.99
CA THR A 156 -3.32 -13.48 -7.17
C THR A 156 -4.08 -13.48 -8.48
N LYS A 157 -4.82 -12.42 -8.77
CA LYS A 157 -5.59 -12.28 -10.02
C LYS A 157 -4.70 -12.38 -11.25
N ALA A 158 -3.63 -11.61 -11.30
CA ALA A 158 -2.72 -11.58 -12.44
C ALA A 158 -1.93 -12.89 -12.60
N ASN A 159 -1.47 -13.48 -11.51
CA ASN A 159 -0.78 -14.76 -11.51
C ASN A 159 -1.66 -15.87 -12.12
N LYS A 160 -2.87 -16.04 -11.62
CA LYS A 160 -3.81 -17.01 -12.14
C LYS A 160 -4.15 -16.77 -13.60
N ALA A 161 -4.42 -15.53 -13.99
CA ALA A 161 -4.75 -15.18 -15.37
C ALA A 161 -3.62 -15.58 -16.34
N THR A 162 -2.37 -15.30 -15.98
CA THR A 162 -1.20 -15.61 -16.80
C THR A 162 -0.96 -17.12 -16.87
N LEU A 163 -1.05 -17.85 -15.76
CA LEU A 163 -0.94 -19.32 -15.73
C LEU A 163 -2.02 -19.97 -16.59
N GLU A 164 -3.27 -19.55 -16.44
CA GLU A 164 -4.42 -20.13 -17.14
C GLU A 164 -4.43 -19.80 -18.64
N ALA A 165 -3.85 -18.68 -19.05
CA ALA A 165 -3.69 -18.33 -20.46
C ALA A 165 -2.54 -19.07 -21.17
N SER A 166 -1.71 -19.82 -20.45
CA SER A 166 -0.52 -20.49 -20.99
C SER A 166 -0.80 -21.67 -21.92
N GLY A 167 -2.02 -22.19 -21.92
CA GLY A 167 -2.37 -23.42 -22.61
C GLY A 167 -2.04 -24.70 -21.85
N LYS A 168 -1.36 -24.58 -20.70
CA LYS A 168 -1.09 -25.72 -19.80
C LYS A 168 -2.30 -26.04 -18.93
N THR A 169 -2.41 -27.27 -18.46
CA THR A 169 -3.38 -27.65 -17.44
C THR A 169 -2.85 -27.20 -16.07
N ILE A 170 -3.58 -26.34 -15.40
CA ILE A 170 -3.20 -25.78 -14.09
C ILE A 170 -4.08 -26.39 -13.00
N HIS A 171 -3.44 -27.07 -12.04
CA HIS A 171 -4.09 -27.63 -10.86
C HIS A 171 -3.64 -26.87 -9.63
N TYR A 172 -4.55 -26.12 -8.97
CA TYR A 172 -4.29 -25.53 -7.66
C TYR A 172 -4.52 -26.57 -6.58
N VAL A 173 -3.47 -27.32 -6.25
CA VAL A 173 -3.55 -28.44 -5.28
C VAL A 173 -3.71 -27.96 -3.85
N TYR A 174 -3.28 -26.73 -3.57
CA TYR A 174 -3.52 -26.05 -2.31
C TYR A 174 -3.55 -24.54 -2.56
N GLU A 175 -4.47 -23.84 -1.93
CA GLU A 175 -4.61 -22.40 -2.00
C GLU A 175 -5.20 -21.89 -0.69
N ASP A 176 -4.48 -21.03 0.03
CA ASP A 176 -4.96 -20.45 1.27
C ASP A 176 -4.23 -19.13 1.58
N TYR A 177 -4.79 -18.40 2.52
CA TYR A 177 -4.17 -17.19 3.05
C TYR A 177 -3.11 -17.57 4.08
N ALA A 178 -1.93 -17.00 3.95
CA ALA A 178 -0.80 -17.16 4.87
C ALA A 178 -0.49 -15.86 5.63
N ASP A 179 -1.24 -14.80 5.40
CA ASP A 179 -1.19 -13.52 6.11
C ASP A 179 0.22 -12.92 6.22
N TRP A 180 1.04 -13.14 5.18
CA TRP A 180 2.45 -12.71 5.11
C TRP A 180 3.40 -13.41 6.09
N SER A 181 3.00 -14.52 6.69
CA SER A 181 3.82 -15.31 7.64
C SER A 181 4.71 -16.34 6.97
#